data_94a1fbd92e7d6b98518dd00306a0187f
#
_entry.id   94a1fbd92e7d6b98518dd00306a0187f
#
_cell.length_a   1.000
_cell.length_b   1.000
_cell.length_c   1.000
_cell.angle_alpha   90.00
_cell.angle_beta   90.00
_cell.angle_gamma   90.00
#
_symmetry.space_group_name_H-M   'P 1'
#
loop_
_entity.id
_entity.type
_entity.pdbx_description
1 polymer ?
#
loop_
_entity_poly.entity_id
_entity_poly.type
_entity_poly.pdbx_seq_one_letter_code
_entity_poly.pdbx_strand_id
1 'polypeptide(L)'
;MNDNKSTVMNNAAVQQLRKVPGFDPMKLLRKTISVKTGHPVWKLDLRYKRLWFRLACPNGRMLLKPLRISDQLAIIEAQVYFSKDDPVPAASFTSEQRRENVPGGEFLRAAQEDALNMALENAGFGIQFCDVSRDYGGELFGSEVPIQTEAAEADEEAAEAPVMTEAIAETV
;
A
#
# COMPACT_ATOMS: atom_id res chain seq x y z
N MET A 1 20.71 3.42 8.78
CA MET A 1 19.65 3.32 7.76
C MET A 1 18.37 2.98 8.47
N ASN A 2 17.61 4.00 8.88
CA ASN A 2 16.33 3.78 9.55
C ASN A 2 15.33 3.32 8.50
N ASP A 3 14.84 2.11 8.69
CA ASP A 3 13.81 1.53 7.86
C ASP A 3 12.53 2.37 8.02
N ASN A 4 12.18 3.15 7.01
CA ASN A 4 10.90 3.89 6.89
C ASN A 4 9.67 2.97 7.08
N LYS A 5 9.88 1.67 7.06
CA LYS A 5 8.94 0.61 7.41
C LYS A 5 8.47 0.70 8.88
N SER A 6 9.33 1.21 9.78
CA SER A 6 9.05 1.24 11.22
C SER A 6 7.98 2.28 11.59
N THR A 7 7.97 3.44 10.94
CA THR A 7 7.16 4.57 11.36
C THR A 7 5.66 4.38 11.07
N VAL A 8 5.31 3.98 9.84
CA VAL A 8 3.91 3.74 9.47
C VAL A 8 3.35 2.53 10.22
N MET A 9 4.16 1.47 10.36
CA MET A 9 3.74 0.25 11.05
C MET A 9 3.59 0.40 12.56
N ASN A 10 4.25 1.40 13.15
CA ASN A 10 4.13 1.70 14.59
C ASN A 10 2.93 2.58 14.92
N ASN A 11 2.23 3.11 13.92
CA ASN A 11 1.02 3.88 14.15
C ASN A 11 -0.10 2.98 14.69
N ALA A 12 -0.66 3.35 15.85
CA ALA A 12 -1.69 2.57 16.53
C ALA A 12 -2.94 2.36 15.67
N ALA A 13 -3.34 3.35 14.87
CA ALA A 13 -4.48 3.25 13.97
C ALA A 13 -4.21 2.23 12.85
N VAL A 14 -3.00 2.21 12.29
CA VAL A 14 -2.60 1.23 11.27
C VAL A 14 -2.58 -0.19 11.84
N GLN A 15 -2.13 -0.37 13.08
CA GLN A 15 -2.14 -1.66 13.75
C GLN A 15 -3.55 -2.18 14.05
N GLN A 16 -4.53 -1.28 14.18
CA GLN A 16 -5.94 -1.65 14.39
C GLN A 16 -6.67 -1.93 13.06
N LEU A 17 -6.10 -1.52 11.92
CA LEU A 17 -6.73 -1.70 10.62
C LEU A 17 -6.96 -3.19 10.34
N ARG A 18 -8.25 -3.57 10.20
CA ARG A 18 -8.67 -4.95 9.93
C ARG A 18 -8.13 -5.99 10.92
N LYS A 19 -7.93 -5.61 12.18
CA LYS A 19 -7.43 -6.51 13.22
C LYS A 19 -8.35 -7.71 13.40
N VAL A 20 -7.76 -8.90 13.38
CA VAL A 20 -8.44 -10.17 13.63
C VAL A 20 -7.73 -10.87 14.80
N PRO A 21 -8.44 -11.24 15.87
CA PRO A 21 -7.83 -11.97 16.98
C PRO A 21 -7.17 -13.27 16.49
N GLY A 22 -5.93 -13.50 16.92
CA GLY A 22 -5.17 -14.69 16.54
C GLY A 22 -4.55 -14.69 15.16
N PHE A 23 -4.79 -13.66 14.33
CA PHE A 23 -4.17 -13.51 13.00
C PHE A 23 -3.24 -12.31 12.99
N ASP A 24 -1.96 -12.55 12.67
CA ASP A 24 -0.92 -11.54 12.58
C ASP A 24 -0.32 -11.54 11.17
N PRO A 25 -0.72 -10.61 10.28
CA PRO A 25 -0.22 -10.54 8.91
C PRO A 25 1.27 -10.23 8.84
N MET A 26 1.86 -9.62 9.88
CA MET A 26 3.29 -9.30 9.92
C MET A 26 4.17 -10.54 9.84
N LYS A 27 3.72 -11.65 10.43
CA LYS A 27 4.46 -12.93 10.42
C LYS A 27 4.44 -13.62 9.05
N LEU A 28 3.56 -13.18 8.15
CA LEU A 28 3.34 -13.76 6.83
C LEU A 28 3.97 -12.92 5.71
N LEU A 29 4.65 -11.83 6.06
CA LEU A 29 5.33 -10.98 5.09
C LEU A 29 6.53 -11.70 4.49
N ARG A 30 6.67 -11.58 3.18
CA ARG A 30 7.81 -12.09 2.42
C ARG A 30 8.68 -10.94 1.92
N LYS A 31 9.99 -11.03 2.14
CA LYS A 31 10.97 -10.11 1.55
C LYS A 31 11.14 -10.46 0.08
N THR A 32 11.01 -9.48 -0.80
CA THR A 32 11.21 -9.61 -2.24
C THR A 32 11.97 -8.39 -2.77
N ILE A 33 12.42 -8.44 -4.00
CA ILE A 33 13.07 -7.30 -4.65
C ILE A 33 12.06 -6.65 -5.58
N SER A 34 11.86 -5.33 -5.45
CA SER A 34 11.02 -4.57 -6.36
C SER A 34 11.64 -4.58 -7.75
N VAL A 35 10.87 -4.99 -8.76
CA VAL A 35 11.31 -4.99 -10.17
C VAL A 35 11.55 -3.56 -10.67
N LYS A 36 10.82 -2.58 -10.14
CA LYS A 36 10.93 -1.17 -10.56
C LYS A 36 12.16 -0.47 -9.98
N THR A 37 12.48 -0.74 -8.72
CA THR A 37 13.50 0.02 -7.98
C THR A 37 14.75 -0.79 -7.66
N GLY A 38 14.74 -2.11 -7.82
CA GLY A 38 15.81 -3.01 -7.39
C GLY A 38 16.00 -3.13 -5.87
N HIS A 39 15.18 -2.43 -5.08
CA HIS A 39 15.29 -2.44 -3.63
C HIS A 39 14.46 -3.57 -2.98
N PRO A 40 14.90 -4.07 -1.82
CA PRO A 40 14.12 -5.03 -1.06
C PRO A 40 12.84 -4.39 -0.52
N VAL A 41 11.70 -5.05 -0.79
CA VAL A 41 10.38 -4.68 -0.28
C VAL A 41 9.74 -5.86 0.43
N TRP A 42 8.86 -5.56 1.38
CA TRP A 42 8.08 -6.57 2.07
C TRP A 42 6.69 -6.63 1.44
N LYS A 43 6.26 -7.83 1.07
CA LYS A 43 4.95 -8.05 0.46
C LYS A 43 4.19 -9.13 1.19
N LEU A 44 2.88 -8.94 1.30
CA LEU A 44 1.96 -9.97 1.74
C LEU A 44 1.39 -10.65 0.49
N ASP A 45 1.60 -11.96 0.36
CA ASP A 45 1.09 -12.72 -0.79
C ASP A 45 -0.45 -12.68 -0.85
N LEU A 46 -1.00 -12.67 -2.06
CA LEU A 46 -2.44 -12.60 -2.31
C LEU A 46 -3.24 -13.66 -1.52
N ARG A 47 -2.71 -14.88 -1.40
CA ARG A 47 -3.35 -15.95 -0.61
C ARG A 47 -3.59 -15.56 0.85
N TYR A 48 -2.66 -14.83 1.46
CA TYR A 48 -2.79 -14.39 2.84
C TYR A 48 -3.70 -13.17 2.98
N LYS A 49 -3.76 -12.28 1.97
CA LYS A 49 -4.74 -11.20 1.90
C LYS A 49 -6.17 -11.76 1.80
N ARG A 50 -6.37 -12.78 0.97
CA ARG A 50 -7.65 -13.50 0.85
C ARG A 50 -8.05 -14.19 2.15
N LEU A 51 -7.10 -14.85 2.82
CA LEU A 51 -7.34 -15.45 4.13
C LEU A 51 -7.73 -14.39 5.16
N TRP A 52 -6.95 -13.33 5.24
CA TRP A 52 -7.23 -12.21 6.15
C TRP A 52 -8.61 -11.61 5.91
N PHE A 53 -8.95 -11.34 4.65
CA PHE A 53 -10.27 -10.87 4.28
C PHE A 53 -11.38 -11.83 4.76
N ARG A 54 -11.23 -13.13 4.57
CA ARG A 54 -12.23 -14.12 5.02
C ARG A 54 -12.39 -14.17 6.53
N LEU A 55 -11.32 -13.97 7.27
CA LEU A 55 -11.35 -13.91 8.73
C LEU A 55 -12.00 -12.61 9.25
N ALA A 56 -11.68 -11.47 8.62
CA ALA A 56 -12.20 -10.17 9.03
C ALA A 56 -13.65 -9.94 8.56
N CYS A 57 -14.02 -10.47 7.41
CA CYS A 57 -15.31 -10.30 6.76
C CYS A 57 -15.91 -11.66 6.36
N PRO A 58 -16.41 -12.47 7.31
CA PRO A 58 -16.93 -13.80 7.01
C PRO A 58 -18.08 -13.80 5.98
N ASN A 59 -18.92 -12.77 6.03
CA ASN A 59 -20.04 -12.56 5.11
C ASN A 59 -19.64 -11.74 3.86
N GLY A 60 -18.37 -11.38 3.73
CA GLY A 60 -17.88 -10.60 2.61
C GLY A 60 -17.81 -11.40 1.32
N ARG A 61 -17.82 -10.71 0.20
CA ARG A 61 -17.61 -11.30 -1.13
C ARG A 61 -16.53 -10.58 -1.91
N MET A 62 -15.87 -11.33 -2.78
CA MET A 62 -14.94 -10.83 -3.79
C MET A 62 -15.50 -11.24 -5.15
N LEU A 63 -15.58 -10.31 -6.07
CA LEU A 63 -16.12 -10.53 -7.41
C LEU A 63 -15.08 -10.13 -8.45
N LEU A 64 -14.84 -10.98 -9.43
CA LEU A 64 -14.03 -10.69 -10.60
C LEU A 64 -14.96 -10.54 -11.80
N LYS A 65 -14.92 -9.38 -12.46
CA LYS A 65 -15.70 -9.08 -13.66
C LYS A 65 -14.77 -8.96 -14.85
N PRO A 66 -14.89 -9.82 -15.86
CA PRO A 66 -14.20 -9.62 -17.10
C PRO A 66 -14.83 -8.45 -17.86
N LEU A 67 -14.04 -7.39 -18.10
CA LEU A 67 -14.45 -6.25 -18.90
C LEU A 67 -14.12 -6.49 -20.38
N ARG A 68 -12.95 -7.08 -20.64
CA ARG A 68 -12.53 -7.46 -21.99
C ARG A 68 -11.57 -8.65 -21.92
N ILE A 69 -11.80 -9.64 -22.76
CA ILE A 69 -10.89 -10.77 -22.94
C ILE A 69 -10.75 -10.99 -24.45
N SER A 70 -9.51 -11.10 -24.92
CA SER A 70 -9.14 -11.49 -26.27
C SER A 70 -7.92 -12.39 -26.24
N ASP A 71 -7.45 -12.86 -27.37
CA ASP A 71 -6.25 -13.73 -27.46
C ASP A 71 -4.96 -13.04 -27.00
N GLN A 72 -4.94 -11.69 -26.94
CA GLN A 72 -3.76 -10.90 -26.62
C GLN A 72 -3.90 -10.03 -25.38
N LEU A 73 -5.13 -9.84 -24.86
CA LEU A 73 -5.43 -8.86 -23.83
C LEU A 73 -6.50 -9.37 -22.89
N ALA A 74 -6.29 -9.17 -21.58
CA ALA A 74 -7.31 -9.32 -20.56
C ALA A 74 -7.43 -8.04 -19.73
N ILE A 75 -8.66 -7.54 -19.58
CA ILE A 75 -9.01 -6.43 -18.66
C ILE A 75 -10.03 -6.98 -17.68
N ILE A 76 -9.65 -7.00 -16.41
CA ILE A 76 -10.43 -7.57 -15.33
C ILE A 76 -10.65 -6.51 -14.24
N GLU A 77 -11.88 -6.34 -13.80
CA GLU A 77 -12.23 -5.59 -12.61
C GLU A 77 -12.42 -6.54 -11.43
N ALA A 78 -11.76 -6.27 -10.32
CA ALA A 78 -12.02 -6.91 -9.03
C ALA A 78 -12.81 -5.96 -8.13
N GLN A 79 -13.82 -6.48 -7.44
CA GLN A 79 -14.66 -5.76 -6.49
C GLN A 79 -14.67 -6.50 -5.16
N VAL A 80 -14.49 -5.77 -4.05
CA VAL A 80 -14.48 -6.30 -2.68
C VAL A 80 -15.65 -5.68 -1.91
N TYR A 81 -16.45 -6.53 -1.27
CA TYR A 81 -17.61 -6.15 -0.47
C TYR A 81 -17.43 -6.71 0.94
N PHE A 82 -17.62 -5.89 1.99
CA PHE A 82 -17.48 -6.35 3.37
C PHE A 82 -18.65 -7.22 3.82
N SER A 83 -19.84 -7.01 3.23
CA SER A 83 -20.98 -7.90 3.34
C SER A 83 -21.48 -8.31 1.96
N LYS A 84 -22.07 -9.49 1.87
CA LYS A 84 -22.74 -9.96 0.62
C LYS A 84 -23.92 -9.07 0.22
N ASP A 85 -24.53 -8.37 1.18
CA ASP A 85 -25.71 -7.54 1.01
C ASP A 85 -25.35 -6.07 0.70
N ASP A 86 -24.07 -5.71 0.70
CA ASP A 86 -23.63 -4.37 0.34
C ASP A 86 -23.98 -4.07 -1.13
N PRO A 87 -24.67 -2.96 -1.41
CA PRO A 87 -25.06 -2.59 -2.78
C PRO A 87 -23.86 -2.05 -3.59
N VAL A 88 -22.85 -1.49 -2.91
CA VAL A 88 -21.67 -0.87 -3.52
C VAL A 88 -20.43 -1.56 -3.00
N PRO A 89 -19.41 -1.81 -3.85
CA PRO A 89 -18.15 -2.36 -3.39
C PRO A 89 -17.45 -1.40 -2.44
N ALA A 90 -16.84 -1.93 -1.38
CA ALA A 90 -15.98 -1.18 -0.47
C ALA A 90 -14.67 -0.75 -1.13
N ALA A 91 -14.22 -1.54 -2.11
CA ALA A 91 -13.06 -1.22 -2.95
C ALA A 91 -13.18 -1.95 -4.30
N SER A 92 -12.59 -1.35 -5.34
CA SER A 92 -12.42 -1.98 -6.64
C SER A 92 -11.08 -1.62 -7.26
N PHE A 93 -10.65 -2.43 -8.22
CA PHE A 93 -9.48 -2.16 -9.04
C PHE A 93 -9.62 -2.87 -10.39
N THR A 94 -9.17 -2.20 -11.46
CA THR A 94 -9.12 -2.77 -12.80
C THR A 94 -7.67 -2.99 -13.23
N SER A 95 -7.35 -4.21 -13.61
CA SER A 95 -6.04 -4.59 -14.14
C SER A 95 -6.14 -4.94 -15.61
N GLU A 96 -5.15 -4.47 -16.38
CA GLU A 96 -4.92 -4.84 -17.77
C GLU A 96 -3.63 -5.65 -17.86
N GLN A 97 -3.70 -6.80 -18.54
CA GLN A 97 -2.51 -7.60 -18.85
C GLN A 97 -2.51 -8.02 -20.31
N ARG A 98 -1.35 -7.88 -20.94
CA ARG A 98 -1.11 -8.30 -22.31
C ARG A 98 -0.29 -9.58 -22.35
N ARG A 99 -0.59 -10.43 -23.31
CA ARG A 99 0.10 -11.72 -23.46
C ARG A 99 1.60 -11.58 -23.61
N GLU A 100 2.06 -10.57 -24.34
CA GLU A 100 3.47 -10.26 -24.56
C GLU A 100 4.24 -9.90 -23.30
N ASN A 101 3.54 -9.35 -22.28
CA ASN A 101 4.14 -8.86 -21.03
C ASN A 101 4.17 -9.93 -19.93
N VAL A 102 3.51 -11.08 -20.14
CA VAL A 102 3.40 -12.11 -19.12
C VAL A 102 4.16 -13.37 -19.55
N PRO A 103 5.24 -13.74 -18.85
CA PRO A 103 5.95 -14.99 -19.12
C PRO A 103 5.00 -16.20 -19.08
N GLY A 104 5.13 -17.09 -20.07
CA GLY A 104 4.26 -18.25 -20.19
C GLY A 104 2.87 -17.98 -20.76
N GLY A 105 2.52 -16.70 -21.07
CA GLY A 105 1.26 -16.34 -21.71
C GLY A 105 0.01 -16.49 -20.85
N GLU A 106 0.16 -16.63 -19.52
CA GLU A 106 -0.97 -16.73 -18.57
C GLU A 106 -1.55 -15.33 -18.19
N PHE A 107 -1.70 -14.46 -19.17
CA PHE A 107 -2.09 -13.06 -18.96
C PHE A 107 -3.49 -12.89 -18.34
N LEU A 108 -4.43 -13.79 -18.63
CA LEU A 108 -5.75 -13.77 -18.01
C LEU A 108 -5.66 -13.99 -16.49
N ARG A 109 -4.90 -15.00 -16.09
CA ARG A 109 -4.66 -15.29 -14.67
C ARG A 109 -3.92 -14.13 -13.99
N ALA A 110 -2.89 -13.61 -14.65
CA ALA A 110 -2.14 -12.46 -14.13
C ALA A 110 -3.04 -11.24 -13.92
N ALA A 111 -3.96 -10.93 -14.87
CA ALA A 111 -4.92 -9.84 -14.72
C ALA A 111 -5.88 -10.07 -13.54
N GLN A 112 -6.37 -11.28 -13.36
CA GLN A 112 -7.26 -11.64 -12.25
C GLN A 112 -6.57 -11.53 -10.89
N GLU A 113 -5.35 -12.04 -10.77
CA GLU A 113 -4.58 -12.01 -9.53
C GLU A 113 -4.17 -10.58 -9.17
N ASP A 114 -3.74 -9.78 -10.15
CA ASP A 114 -3.35 -8.39 -9.94
C ASP A 114 -4.56 -7.52 -9.56
N ALA A 115 -5.67 -7.61 -10.30
CA ALA A 115 -6.90 -6.89 -9.97
C ALA A 115 -7.36 -7.19 -8.54
N LEU A 116 -7.40 -8.46 -8.15
CA LEU A 116 -7.82 -8.86 -6.81
C LEU A 116 -6.85 -8.43 -5.72
N ASN A 117 -5.54 -8.51 -5.99
CA ASN A 117 -4.50 -8.09 -5.07
C ASN A 117 -4.64 -6.61 -4.72
N MET A 118 -4.79 -5.76 -5.73
CA MET A 118 -4.93 -4.31 -5.57
C MET A 118 -6.27 -3.93 -4.94
N ALA A 119 -7.37 -4.59 -5.32
CA ALA A 119 -8.67 -4.35 -4.71
C ALA A 119 -8.68 -4.70 -3.21
N LEU A 120 -8.00 -5.76 -2.80
CA LEU A 120 -7.84 -6.12 -1.38
C LEU A 120 -6.94 -5.12 -0.63
N GLU A 121 -5.86 -4.63 -1.24
CA GLU A 121 -5.05 -3.55 -0.67
C GLU A 121 -5.87 -2.30 -0.44
N ASN A 122 -6.61 -1.84 -1.45
CA ASN A 122 -7.51 -0.69 -1.35
C ASN A 122 -8.61 -0.88 -0.28
N ALA A 123 -9.03 -2.13 -0.04
CA ALA A 123 -9.97 -2.47 1.03
C ALA A 123 -9.32 -2.54 2.44
N GLY A 124 -8.01 -2.29 2.55
CA GLY A 124 -7.27 -2.28 3.81
C GLY A 124 -6.62 -3.61 4.19
N PHE A 125 -6.52 -4.56 3.26
CA PHE A 125 -5.88 -5.86 3.50
C PHE A 125 -4.48 -5.90 2.86
N GLY A 126 -3.55 -5.13 3.42
CA GLY A 126 -2.15 -5.11 2.99
C GLY A 126 -1.62 -3.73 2.59
N ILE A 127 -2.46 -2.71 2.49
CA ILE A 127 -2.06 -1.34 2.14
C ILE A 127 -1.00 -0.78 3.12
N GLN A 128 -1.09 -1.15 4.38
CA GLN A 128 -0.14 -0.75 5.43
C GLN A 128 1.29 -1.29 5.20
N PHE A 129 1.46 -2.24 4.28
CA PHE A 129 2.76 -2.80 3.93
C PHE A 129 3.30 -2.25 2.60
N CYS A 130 2.49 -1.48 1.88
CA CYS A 130 2.88 -0.85 0.64
C CYS A 130 3.82 0.33 0.93
N ASP A 131 4.94 0.37 0.24
CA ASP A 131 5.79 1.57 0.20
C ASP A 131 5.29 2.44 -0.95
N VAL A 132 4.38 3.35 -0.65
CA VAL A 132 3.70 4.20 -1.64
C VAL A 132 4.70 4.99 -2.49
N SER A 133 5.76 5.52 -1.88
CA SER A 133 6.77 6.31 -2.57
C SER A 133 7.58 5.48 -3.57
N ARG A 134 7.77 4.18 -3.31
CA ARG A 134 8.56 3.28 -4.14
C ARG A 134 7.73 2.49 -5.14
N ASP A 135 6.54 2.05 -4.74
CA ASP A 135 5.70 1.19 -5.59
C ASP A 135 4.94 1.96 -6.67
N TYR A 136 4.61 3.22 -6.44
CA TYR A 136 3.85 4.05 -7.38
C TYR A 136 4.68 5.10 -8.11
N GLY A 137 6.00 5.14 -7.91
CA GLY A 137 6.88 6.13 -8.52
C GLY A 137 6.47 7.52 -8.07
N GLY A 138 6.98 7.95 -6.92
CA GLY A 138 6.60 9.15 -6.21
C GLY A 138 6.40 10.42 -7.03
N GLU A 139 7.07 10.53 -8.15
CA GLU A 139 6.99 11.69 -9.03
C GLU A 139 5.72 11.74 -9.91
N LEU A 140 5.00 10.61 -10.07
CA LEU A 140 3.88 10.54 -11.01
C LEU A 140 2.48 10.53 -10.37
N PHE A 141 2.34 10.25 -9.06
CA PHE A 141 1.03 10.06 -8.43
C PHE A 141 0.88 10.74 -7.06
N GLY A 142 1.42 11.96 -6.89
CA GLY A 142 1.15 12.77 -5.70
C GLY A 142 1.73 12.19 -4.41
N SER A 143 2.89 11.56 -4.47
CA SER A 143 3.74 11.31 -3.29
C SER A 143 4.27 12.60 -2.67
N GLU A 144 3.82 13.71 -3.20
CA GLU A 144 4.10 15.07 -2.75
C GLU A 144 3.25 15.49 -1.55
N VAL A 145 2.36 14.65 -1.05
CA VAL A 145 1.73 14.90 0.24
C VAL A 145 2.62 14.26 1.30
N PRO A 146 3.53 15.03 1.95
CA PRO A 146 4.29 14.49 3.06
C PRO A 146 3.29 14.07 4.12
N ILE A 147 3.34 12.82 4.54
CA ILE A 147 2.70 12.43 5.79
C ILE A 147 3.49 13.17 6.85
N GLN A 148 2.98 14.31 7.32
CA GLN A 148 3.53 15.02 8.46
C GLN A 148 3.43 14.06 9.64
N THR A 149 4.56 13.50 10.01
CA THR A 149 4.70 12.83 11.30
C THR A 149 5.06 13.92 12.30
N GLU A 150 4.49 13.88 13.49
CA GLU A 150 4.76 14.82 14.60
C GLU A 150 6.27 15.04 14.88
N ALA A 151 7.14 14.20 14.33
CA ALA A 151 8.60 14.33 14.41
C ALA A 151 9.19 15.40 13.45
N ALA A 152 8.46 15.82 12.41
CA ALA A 152 8.94 16.87 11.50
C ALA A 152 8.69 18.29 12.04
N GLU A 153 7.68 18.45 12.90
CA GLU A 153 7.38 19.74 13.54
C GLU A 153 8.40 20.11 14.62
N ALA A 154 9.06 19.12 15.25
CA ALA A 154 10.07 19.37 16.27
C ALA A 154 11.42 19.87 15.73
N ASP A 155 11.74 19.55 14.47
CA ASP A 155 13.01 19.99 13.85
C ASP A 155 12.90 21.40 13.21
N GLU A 156 11.69 21.87 12.85
CA GLU A 156 11.51 23.24 12.35
C GLU A 156 11.52 24.28 13.49
N GLU A 157 11.01 23.93 14.67
CA GLU A 157 11.01 24.84 15.83
C GLU A 157 12.41 25.06 16.45
N ALA A 158 13.35 24.13 16.18
CA ALA A 158 14.74 24.25 16.64
C ALA A 158 15.62 25.13 15.74
N ALA A 159 15.17 25.50 14.54
CA ALA A 159 15.93 26.28 13.56
C ALA A 159 15.71 27.79 13.66
N GLU A 160 14.74 28.29 14.44
CA GLU A 160 14.41 29.70 14.58
C GLU A 160 14.83 30.34 15.92
N ALA A 161 15.90 29.90 16.57
CA ALA A 161 16.45 30.63 17.71
C ALA A 161 17.25 31.86 17.24
N PRO A 162 16.91 33.09 17.67
CA PRO A 162 17.59 34.28 17.20
C PRO A 162 19.02 34.34 17.75
N VAL A 163 19.97 34.53 16.86
CA VAL A 163 21.35 34.84 17.18
C VAL A 163 21.40 36.25 17.83
N MET A 164 21.57 36.31 19.13
CA MET A 164 21.89 37.55 19.82
C MET A 164 23.31 37.99 19.47
N THR A 165 23.42 39.05 18.69
CA THR A 165 24.67 39.74 18.41
C THR A 165 25.05 40.57 19.63
N GLU A 166 26.08 40.18 20.37
CA GLU A 166 26.72 41.02 21.37
C GLU A 166 27.46 42.19 20.68
N ALA A 167 26.98 43.39 20.90
CA ALA A 167 27.70 44.61 20.57
C ALA A 167 28.76 44.89 21.65
N ILE A 168 30.02 44.81 21.27
CA ILE A 168 31.12 45.29 22.12
C ILE A 168 31.17 46.82 21.97
N ALA A 169 30.91 47.52 23.08
CA ALA A 169 31.18 48.98 23.18
C ALA A 169 32.58 49.18 23.72
N GLU A 170 33.48 49.68 22.88
CA GLU A 170 34.74 50.30 23.32
C GLU A 170 34.42 51.68 23.90
N THR A 171 34.97 51.95 25.07
CA THR A 171 35.08 53.30 25.64
C THR A 171 36.53 53.62 25.91
N VAL A 172 36.92 54.74 25.37
CA VAL A 172 38.17 55.46 25.60
C VAL A 172 38.31 56.01 27.05
#